data_59d93b1d7830c1f13fc73f06764161d2
#
_entry.id   59d93b1d7830c1f13fc73f06764161d2
#
_cell.length_a   1.000
_cell.length_b   1.000
_cell.length_c   1.000
_cell.angle_alpha   90.00
_cell.angle_beta   90.00
_cell.angle_gamma   90.00
#
_symmetry.space_group_name_H-M   'P 1'
#
loop_
_entity.id
_entity.type
_entity.pdbx_description
1 polymer ?
#
loop_
_entity_poly.entity_id
_entity_poly.type
_entity_poly.pdbx_seq_one_letter_code
_entity_poly.pdbx_strand_id
1 'polypeptide(L)'
;LVDAITTLNQIAKTIRKKRINNGAIIFDKYEIKFKLDEKNKPNEVVFKTAKSANKLIEEFMLLANKRVAEKMKKGKERFVYRVHDQPDEEKLKNLQTVVKRLGYNLDLNKNRLNDSLNTLLEKTFGKNEQNLIDTLMIRSMSKAEYTTKNIGHYGLAFDKYTHFTSPIRRYPDVLVHR
;
A
#
# COMPACT_ATOMS: atom_id res chain seq x y z
N LEU A 1 -6.58 -26.82 12.79
CA LEU A 1 -5.92 -25.51 12.79
C LEU A 1 -5.20 -25.25 11.47
N VAL A 2 -4.38 -26.19 10.98
CA VAL A 2 -3.63 -26.04 9.69
C VAL A 2 -4.58 -25.77 8.53
N ASP A 3 -5.64 -26.58 8.38
CA ASP A 3 -6.63 -26.42 7.30
C ASP A 3 -7.32 -25.05 7.34
N ALA A 4 -7.67 -24.58 8.54
CA ALA A 4 -8.27 -23.25 8.71
C ALA A 4 -7.32 -22.13 8.25
N ILE A 5 -6.03 -22.18 8.64
CA ILE A 5 -5.03 -21.20 8.22
C ILE A 5 -4.79 -21.28 6.71
N THR A 6 -4.76 -22.47 6.14
CA THR A 6 -4.61 -22.68 4.69
C THR A 6 -5.79 -22.08 3.92
N THR A 7 -7.02 -22.31 4.39
CA THR A 7 -8.23 -21.71 3.80
C THR A 7 -8.20 -20.18 3.89
N LEU A 8 -7.87 -19.62 5.06
CA LEU A 8 -7.73 -18.18 5.21
C LEU A 8 -6.66 -17.59 4.28
N ASN A 9 -5.54 -18.28 4.10
CA ASN A 9 -4.50 -17.84 3.17
C ASN A 9 -4.97 -17.84 1.71
N GLN A 10 -5.79 -18.80 1.30
CA GLN A 10 -6.40 -18.83 -0.04
C GLN A 10 -7.37 -17.66 -0.24
N ILE A 11 -8.20 -17.38 0.77
CA ILE A 11 -9.10 -16.22 0.77
C ILE A 11 -8.31 -14.93 0.66
N ALA A 12 -7.25 -14.76 1.47
CA ALA A 12 -6.39 -13.57 1.44
C ALA A 12 -5.75 -13.37 0.05
N LYS A 13 -5.24 -14.43 -0.57
CA LYS A 13 -4.71 -14.38 -1.94
C LYS A 13 -5.76 -13.92 -2.96
N THR A 14 -6.99 -14.40 -2.82
CA THR A 14 -8.11 -14.01 -3.70
C THR A 14 -8.46 -12.53 -3.53
N ILE A 15 -8.55 -12.06 -2.28
CA ILE A 15 -8.82 -10.65 -1.95
C ILE A 15 -7.70 -9.76 -2.51
N ARG A 16 -6.42 -10.14 -2.30
CA ARG A 16 -5.27 -9.42 -2.82
C ARG A 16 -5.30 -9.32 -4.34
N LYS A 17 -5.52 -10.44 -5.04
CA LYS A 17 -5.61 -10.46 -6.50
C LYS A 17 -6.72 -9.53 -7.00
N LYS A 18 -7.90 -9.56 -6.38
CA LYS A 18 -9.00 -8.66 -6.73
C LYS A 18 -8.64 -7.19 -6.52
N ARG A 19 -7.94 -6.86 -5.43
CA ARG A 19 -7.50 -5.50 -5.13
C ARG A 19 -6.48 -4.99 -6.16
N ILE A 20 -5.53 -5.83 -6.55
CA ILE A 20 -4.54 -5.52 -7.60
C ILE A 20 -5.24 -5.27 -8.93
N ASN A 21 -6.15 -6.16 -9.33
CA ASN A 21 -6.90 -6.00 -10.58
C ASN A 21 -7.79 -4.75 -10.59
N ASN A 22 -8.17 -4.24 -9.41
CA ASN A 22 -8.88 -2.95 -9.26
C ASN A 22 -7.93 -1.74 -9.28
N GLY A 23 -6.63 -1.93 -9.50
CA GLY A 23 -5.65 -0.87 -9.64
C GLY A 23 -4.91 -0.48 -8.36
N ALA A 24 -4.92 -1.32 -7.31
CA ALA A 24 -4.06 -1.07 -6.14
C ALA A 24 -2.58 -1.12 -6.54
N ILE A 25 -1.79 -0.16 -6.05
CA ILE A 25 -0.35 -0.10 -6.30
C ILE A 25 0.37 -0.91 -5.21
N ILE A 26 1.27 -1.80 -5.63
CA ILE A 26 1.98 -2.71 -4.72
C ILE A 26 3.47 -2.45 -4.78
N PHE A 27 4.02 -2.11 -3.63
CA PHE A 27 5.45 -2.01 -3.41
C PHE A 27 5.92 -3.24 -2.62
N ASP A 28 6.47 -4.22 -3.30
CA ASP A 28 7.14 -5.35 -2.62
C ASP A 28 8.58 -4.92 -2.28
N LYS A 29 8.78 -4.43 -1.04
CA LYS A 29 10.06 -3.94 -0.54
C LYS A 29 10.75 -4.94 0.37
N TYR A 30 12.09 -4.92 0.32
CA TYR A 30 12.91 -5.52 1.37
C TYR A 30 12.95 -4.59 2.58
N GLU A 31 12.61 -5.10 3.76
CA GLU A 31 12.84 -4.40 5.02
C GLU A 31 14.27 -4.69 5.47
N ILE A 32 15.10 -3.64 5.53
CA ILE A 32 16.46 -3.76 6.02
C ILE A 32 16.42 -3.73 7.55
N LYS A 33 16.96 -4.78 8.17
CA LYS A 33 17.15 -4.86 9.62
C LYS A 33 18.62 -5.04 9.93
N PHE A 34 19.06 -4.38 10.98
CA PHE A 34 20.39 -4.55 11.52
C PHE A 34 20.32 -5.51 12.72
N LYS A 35 21.15 -6.54 12.73
CA LYS A 35 21.43 -7.25 13.96
C LYS A 35 22.49 -6.47 14.75
N LEU A 36 22.22 -6.29 16.02
CA LEU A 36 23.13 -5.58 16.92
C LEU A 36 23.94 -6.61 17.71
N ASP A 37 25.20 -6.27 18.03
CA ASP A 37 26.02 -7.01 18.95
C ASP A 37 25.63 -6.73 20.43
N GLU A 38 26.31 -7.35 21.37
CA GLU A 38 26.09 -7.17 22.83
C GLU A 38 26.31 -5.71 23.28
N LYS A 39 26.99 -4.88 22.48
CA LYS A 39 27.26 -3.46 22.72
C LYS A 39 26.32 -2.54 21.93
N ASN A 40 25.21 -3.08 21.37
CA ASN A 40 24.26 -2.37 20.52
C ASN A 40 24.87 -1.74 19.24
N LYS A 41 25.99 -2.30 18.74
CA LYS A 41 26.56 -1.88 17.45
C LYS A 41 26.04 -2.77 16.32
N PRO A 42 25.77 -2.20 15.12
CA PRO A 42 25.36 -2.99 13.97
C PRO A 42 26.45 -4.00 13.57
N ASN A 43 26.11 -5.28 13.57
CA ASN A 43 27.02 -6.39 13.22
C ASN A 43 26.67 -7.01 11.87
N GLU A 44 25.38 -7.07 11.53
CA GLU A 44 24.92 -7.74 10.31
C GLU A 44 23.71 -7.00 9.72
N VAL A 45 23.66 -6.94 8.39
CA VAL A 45 22.50 -6.42 7.62
C VAL A 45 21.64 -7.61 7.19
N VAL A 46 20.37 -7.63 7.61
CA VAL A 46 19.41 -8.69 7.27
C VAL A 46 18.31 -8.11 6.41
N PHE A 47 18.10 -8.69 5.22
CA PHE A 47 16.99 -8.36 4.33
C PHE A 47 15.78 -9.24 4.66
N LYS A 48 14.70 -8.62 5.08
CA LYS A 48 13.46 -9.31 5.42
C LYS A 48 12.39 -9.01 4.36
N THR A 49 11.82 -10.06 3.79
CA THR A 49 10.67 -9.96 2.87
C THR A 49 9.37 -10.27 3.60
N ALA A 50 8.27 -9.65 3.17
CA ALA A 50 6.95 -10.01 3.65
C ALA A 50 6.58 -11.41 3.17
N LYS A 51 6.44 -12.34 4.11
CA LYS A 51 6.04 -13.74 3.86
C LYS A 51 4.52 -13.85 3.70
N SER A 52 4.05 -15.02 3.27
CA SER A 52 2.62 -15.30 3.09
C SER A 52 1.78 -15.00 4.33
N ALA A 53 2.28 -15.30 5.54
CA ALA A 53 1.59 -14.98 6.79
C ALA A 53 1.42 -13.47 7.01
N ASN A 54 2.44 -12.66 6.67
CA ASN A 54 2.33 -11.21 6.75
C ASN A 54 1.27 -10.68 5.77
N LYS A 55 1.29 -11.18 4.52
CA LYS A 55 0.32 -10.81 3.47
C LYS A 55 -1.10 -11.24 3.84
N LEU A 56 -1.27 -12.40 4.50
CA LEU A 56 -2.56 -12.86 5.00
C LEU A 56 -3.14 -11.86 6.01
N ILE A 57 -2.38 -11.52 7.05
CA ILE A 57 -2.83 -10.57 8.08
C ILE A 57 -3.11 -9.20 7.47
N GLU A 58 -2.22 -8.70 6.59
CA GLU A 58 -2.40 -7.43 5.89
C GLU A 58 -3.75 -7.37 5.15
N GLU A 59 -4.09 -8.38 4.34
CA GLU A 59 -5.33 -8.35 3.56
C GLU A 59 -6.58 -8.39 4.43
N PHE A 60 -6.57 -9.15 5.54
CA PHE A 60 -7.70 -9.15 6.48
C PHE A 60 -7.81 -7.83 7.26
N MET A 61 -6.69 -7.20 7.63
CA MET A 61 -6.70 -5.86 8.23
C MET A 61 -7.25 -4.82 7.26
N LEU A 62 -6.83 -4.84 5.99
CA LEU A 62 -7.35 -3.96 4.94
C LEU A 62 -8.85 -4.19 4.71
N LEU A 63 -9.29 -5.46 4.69
CA LEU A 63 -10.70 -5.81 4.56
C LEU A 63 -11.52 -5.27 5.73
N ALA A 64 -11.10 -5.46 6.98
CA ALA A 64 -11.78 -4.94 8.16
C ALA A 64 -11.90 -3.42 8.11
N ASN A 65 -10.79 -2.72 7.87
CA ASN A 65 -10.75 -1.26 7.73
C ASN A 65 -11.72 -0.74 6.66
N LYS A 66 -11.74 -1.40 5.49
CA LYS A 66 -12.65 -1.08 4.39
C LYS A 66 -14.11 -1.29 4.77
N ARG A 67 -14.45 -2.44 5.39
CA ARG A 67 -15.81 -2.78 5.78
C ARG A 67 -16.38 -1.83 6.82
N VAL A 68 -15.57 -1.41 7.79
CA VAL A 68 -15.95 -0.39 8.77
C VAL A 68 -16.26 0.93 8.08
N ALA A 69 -15.39 1.40 7.18
CA ALA A 69 -15.63 2.64 6.43
C ALA A 69 -16.89 2.58 5.54
N GLU A 70 -17.17 1.43 4.93
CA GLU A 70 -18.40 1.21 4.13
C GLU A 70 -19.67 1.22 5.00
N LYS A 71 -19.62 0.62 6.20
CA LYS A 71 -20.74 0.57 7.16
C LYS A 71 -21.07 1.97 7.67
N MET A 72 -20.06 2.74 8.08
CA MET A 72 -20.24 4.06 8.69
C MET A 72 -20.77 5.10 7.71
N LYS A 73 -20.49 4.98 6.40
CA LYS A 73 -21.09 5.88 5.39
C LYS A 73 -22.62 5.87 5.38
N LYS A 74 -23.26 4.79 5.81
CA LYS A 74 -24.72 4.69 5.87
C LYS A 74 -25.30 5.52 7.01
N GLY A 75 -24.50 5.90 8.00
CA GLY A 75 -24.89 6.82 9.09
C GLY A 75 -24.82 8.28 8.65
N LYS A 76 -25.56 9.16 9.35
CA LYS A 76 -25.50 10.62 9.16
C LYS A 76 -24.39 11.29 9.98
N GLU A 77 -23.65 10.52 10.76
CA GLU A 77 -22.63 11.02 11.69
C GLU A 77 -21.32 11.36 10.99
N ARG A 78 -20.58 12.29 11.58
CA ARG A 78 -19.23 12.62 11.11
C ARG A 78 -18.30 11.44 11.37
N PHE A 79 -17.57 11.03 10.35
CA PHE A 79 -16.68 9.89 10.40
C PHE A 79 -15.27 10.24 9.89
N VAL A 80 -14.24 9.62 10.44
CA VAL A 80 -12.85 9.86 10.07
C VAL A 80 -12.42 8.83 9.02
N TYR A 81 -12.13 9.32 7.82
CA TYR A 81 -11.58 8.52 6.74
C TYR A 81 -10.05 8.65 6.68
N ARG A 82 -9.37 7.62 6.23
CA ARG A 82 -7.99 7.66 5.77
C ARG A 82 -8.02 7.77 4.26
N VAL A 83 -7.69 8.94 3.75
CA VAL A 83 -7.76 9.24 2.31
C VAL A 83 -6.37 9.33 1.70
N HIS A 84 -6.29 9.07 0.40
CA HIS A 84 -5.08 9.19 -0.39
C HIS A 84 -5.47 9.68 -1.78
N ASP A 85 -5.10 10.89 -2.10
CA ASP A 85 -5.43 11.53 -3.36
C ASP A 85 -4.59 10.98 -4.52
N GLN A 86 -4.93 11.37 -5.72
CA GLN A 86 -4.19 11.00 -6.93
C GLN A 86 -2.75 11.50 -6.88
N PRO A 87 -1.81 10.85 -7.60
CA PRO A 87 -0.43 11.30 -7.72
C PRO A 87 -0.33 12.69 -8.33
N ASP A 88 0.75 13.39 -8.00
CA ASP A 88 1.10 14.69 -8.56
C ASP A 88 1.52 14.52 -10.03
N GLU A 89 0.83 15.23 -10.94
CA GLU A 89 1.04 15.10 -12.39
C GLU A 89 2.44 15.55 -12.82
N GLU A 90 3.01 16.58 -12.20
CA GLU A 90 4.34 17.09 -12.54
C GLU A 90 5.42 16.08 -12.11
N LYS A 91 5.28 15.53 -10.91
CA LYS A 91 6.21 14.49 -10.42
C LYS A 91 6.11 13.20 -11.24
N LEU A 92 4.91 12.84 -11.72
CA LEU A 92 4.74 11.71 -12.64
C LEU A 92 5.45 11.94 -13.97
N LYS A 93 5.42 13.15 -14.54
CA LYS A 93 6.16 13.50 -15.76
C LYS A 93 7.68 13.42 -15.53
N ASN A 94 8.14 13.85 -14.35
CA ASN A 94 9.54 13.70 -13.97
C ASN A 94 9.95 12.23 -13.86
N LEU A 95 9.13 11.40 -13.19
CA LEU A 95 9.32 9.95 -13.15
C LEU A 95 9.38 9.36 -14.56
N GLN A 96 8.42 9.70 -15.44
CA GLN A 96 8.38 9.23 -16.83
C GLN A 96 9.68 9.55 -17.58
N THR A 97 10.20 10.77 -17.39
CA THR A 97 11.46 11.19 -18.02
C THR A 97 12.65 10.33 -17.56
N VAL A 98 12.73 10.05 -16.26
CA VAL A 98 13.81 9.22 -15.69
C VAL A 98 13.70 7.77 -16.17
N VAL A 99 12.52 7.16 -16.08
CA VAL A 99 12.34 5.75 -16.47
C VAL A 99 12.54 5.54 -17.96
N LYS A 100 12.21 6.53 -18.79
CA LYS A 100 12.49 6.50 -20.24
C LYS A 100 13.98 6.46 -20.53
N ARG A 101 14.82 7.21 -19.79
CA ARG A 101 16.30 7.15 -19.90
C ARG A 101 16.87 5.80 -19.49
N LEU A 102 16.17 5.07 -18.61
CA LEU A 102 16.53 3.72 -18.18
C LEU A 102 15.98 2.63 -19.11
N GLY A 103 15.33 3.00 -20.23
CA GLY A 103 14.79 2.05 -21.21
C GLY A 103 13.40 1.50 -20.87
N TYR A 104 12.69 2.10 -19.89
CA TYR A 104 11.32 1.71 -19.54
C TYR A 104 10.31 2.69 -20.12
N ASN A 105 9.07 2.22 -20.30
CA ASN A 105 7.94 3.04 -20.70
C ASN A 105 6.96 3.19 -19.55
N LEU A 106 6.48 4.41 -19.31
CA LEU A 106 5.42 4.73 -18.35
C LEU A 106 4.31 5.49 -19.10
N ASP A 107 3.13 4.89 -19.18
CA ASP A 107 1.93 5.51 -19.73
C ASP A 107 1.23 6.34 -18.65
N LEU A 108 1.09 7.65 -18.88
CA LEU A 108 0.43 8.58 -17.97
C LEU A 108 -1.06 8.75 -18.24
N ASN A 109 -1.64 7.94 -19.14
CA ASN A 109 -3.08 7.96 -19.37
C ASN A 109 -3.82 7.57 -18.06
N LYS A 110 -4.70 8.46 -17.57
CA LYS A 110 -5.41 8.31 -16.29
C LYS A 110 -6.12 6.95 -16.14
N ASN A 111 -6.65 6.41 -17.22
CA ASN A 111 -7.37 5.12 -17.22
C ASN A 111 -6.44 3.89 -17.12
N ARG A 112 -5.15 4.05 -17.38
CA ARG A 112 -4.14 3.00 -17.40
C ARG A 112 -2.96 3.25 -16.45
N LEU A 113 -3.01 4.38 -15.74
CA LEU A 113 -1.87 4.80 -14.92
C LEU A 113 -1.48 3.75 -13.89
N ASN A 114 -2.45 3.20 -13.15
CA ASN A 114 -2.17 2.20 -12.12
C ASN A 114 -1.58 0.92 -12.69
N ASP A 115 -2.10 0.46 -13.83
CA ASP A 115 -1.56 -0.72 -14.51
C ASP A 115 -0.15 -0.47 -15.04
N SER A 116 0.08 0.74 -15.58
CA SER A 116 1.40 1.15 -16.06
C SER A 116 2.41 1.25 -14.93
N LEU A 117 2.02 1.81 -13.77
CA LEU A 117 2.86 1.88 -12.56
C LEU A 117 3.17 0.48 -12.03
N ASN A 118 2.17 -0.41 -11.90
CA ASN A 118 2.37 -1.79 -11.45
C ASN A 118 3.27 -2.58 -12.42
N THR A 119 3.05 -2.42 -13.73
CA THR A 119 3.93 -3.04 -14.75
C THR A 119 5.37 -2.55 -14.65
N LEU A 120 5.57 -1.27 -14.36
CA LEU A 120 6.92 -0.71 -14.15
C LEU A 120 7.56 -1.33 -12.91
N LEU A 121 6.85 -1.42 -11.78
CA LEU A 121 7.35 -2.04 -10.55
C LEU A 121 7.72 -3.52 -10.77
N GLU A 122 6.88 -4.29 -11.48
CA GLU A 122 7.17 -5.68 -11.83
C GLU A 122 8.42 -5.82 -12.69
N LYS A 123 8.57 -4.98 -13.73
CA LYS A 123 9.71 -5.02 -14.65
C LYS A 123 11.03 -4.64 -13.99
N THR A 124 11.01 -3.83 -12.95
CA THR A 124 12.20 -3.35 -12.24
C THR A 124 12.53 -4.17 -11.00
N PHE A 125 11.63 -5.07 -10.60
CA PHE A 125 11.83 -5.91 -9.42
C PHE A 125 13.11 -6.73 -9.52
N GLY A 126 13.96 -6.66 -8.50
CA GLY A 126 15.26 -7.34 -8.42
C GLY A 126 16.38 -6.74 -9.26
N LYS A 127 16.14 -5.62 -9.95
CA LYS A 127 17.18 -4.93 -10.75
C LYS A 127 17.86 -3.80 -9.96
N ASN A 128 19.01 -3.37 -10.44
CA ASN A 128 19.81 -2.33 -9.77
C ASN A 128 19.07 -1.00 -9.62
N GLU A 129 18.24 -0.64 -10.61
CA GLU A 129 17.45 0.59 -10.64
C GLU A 129 16.15 0.53 -9.82
N GLN A 130 15.75 -0.63 -9.25
CA GLN A 130 14.52 -0.81 -8.51
C GLN A 130 14.35 0.26 -7.41
N ASN A 131 15.37 0.44 -6.57
CA ASN A 131 15.28 1.36 -5.44
C ASN A 131 15.10 2.82 -5.87
N LEU A 132 15.73 3.23 -6.98
CA LEU A 132 15.57 4.56 -7.56
C LEU A 132 14.12 4.75 -8.04
N ILE A 133 13.61 3.80 -8.83
CA ILE A 133 12.26 3.87 -9.41
C ILE A 133 11.19 3.84 -8.31
N ASP A 134 11.31 2.93 -7.34
CA ASP A 134 10.42 2.86 -6.18
C ASP A 134 10.39 4.18 -5.39
N THR A 135 11.56 4.78 -5.17
CA THR A 135 11.68 6.04 -4.45
C THR A 135 11.02 7.20 -5.19
N LEU A 136 11.29 7.33 -6.49
CA LEU A 136 10.68 8.37 -7.32
C LEU A 136 9.18 8.19 -7.44
N MET A 137 8.70 6.95 -7.58
CA MET A 137 7.28 6.63 -7.63
C MET A 137 6.59 7.00 -6.32
N ILE A 138 7.14 6.64 -5.15
CA ILE A 138 6.57 7.02 -3.85
C ILE A 138 6.55 8.54 -3.69
N ARG A 139 7.58 9.24 -4.14
CA ARG A 139 7.63 10.71 -4.09
C ARG A 139 6.64 11.39 -5.02
N SER A 140 6.19 10.71 -6.08
CA SER A 140 5.13 11.21 -6.96
C SER A 140 3.72 11.03 -6.38
N MET A 141 3.56 10.14 -5.40
CA MET A 141 2.28 9.94 -4.71
C MET A 141 1.96 11.09 -3.77
N SER A 142 0.68 11.39 -3.65
CA SER A 142 0.16 12.30 -2.62
C SER A 142 0.37 11.73 -1.23
N LYS A 143 0.36 12.57 -0.20
CA LYS A 143 0.39 12.08 1.18
C LYS A 143 -1.01 11.64 1.60
N ALA A 144 -1.09 10.46 2.20
CA ALA A 144 -2.34 10.04 2.81
C ALA A 144 -2.60 10.87 4.08
N GLU A 145 -3.86 11.23 4.33
CA GLU A 145 -4.28 12.05 5.47
C GLU A 145 -5.56 11.54 6.14
N TYR A 146 -5.87 12.08 7.31
CA TYR A 146 -7.14 11.83 7.98
C TYR A 146 -8.07 13.02 7.80
N THR A 147 -9.29 12.77 7.35
CA THR A 147 -10.29 13.81 7.12
C THR A 147 -11.69 13.24 7.26
N THR A 148 -12.67 14.10 7.48
CA THR A 148 -14.09 13.75 7.43
C THR A 148 -14.66 13.75 6.01
N LYS A 149 -13.92 14.31 5.04
CA LYS A 149 -14.29 14.35 3.63
C LYS A 149 -13.71 13.13 2.90
N ASN A 150 -14.57 12.20 2.49
CA ASN A 150 -14.11 11.01 1.76
C ASN A 150 -13.81 11.34 0.30
N ILE A 151 -12.57 11.18 -0.11
CA ILE A 151 -12.12 11.26 -1.51
C ILE A 151 -11.57 9.91 -2.01
N GLY A 152 -11.70 8.84 -1.21
CA GLY A 152 -11.14 7.52 -1.51
C GLY A 152 -9.67 7.38 -1.12
N HIS A 153 -9.11 6.21 -1.43
CA HIS A 153 -7.71 5.90 -1.18
C HIS A 153 -7.06 5.35 -2.45
N TYR A 154 -6.42 6.24 -3.23
CA TYR A 154 -5.85 5.94 -4.53
C TYR A 154 -4.92 4.71 -4.50
N GLY A 155 -3.89 4.71 -3.67
CA GLY A 155 -2.90 3.64 -3.63
C GLY A 155 -3.45 2.25 -3.26
N LEU A 156 -4.60 2.18 -2.55
CA LEU A 156 -5.27 0.93 -2.20
C LEU A 156 -6.40 0.55 -3.16
N ALA A 157 -6.76 1.45 -4.09
CA ALA A 157 -7.93 1.33 -4.96
C ALA A 157 -9.24 1.09 -4.17
N PHE A 158 -9.45 1.85 -3.09
CA PHE A 158 -10.65 1.80 -2.27
C PHE A 158 -11.43 3.12 -2.35
N ASP A 159 -12.73 3.04 -2.62
CA ASP A 159 -13.62 4.20 -2.59
C ASP A 159 -13.81 4.76 -1.18
N LYS A 160 -13.65 3.92 -0.16
CA LYS A 160 -13.78 4.25 1.25
C LYS A 160 -12.81 3.45 2.07
N TYR A 161 -12.07 4.15 2.90
CA TYR A 161 -11.10 3.52 3.77
C TYR A 161 -10.96 4.31 5.07
N THR A 162 -10.76 3.60 6.15
CA THR A 162 -10.40 4.17 7.45
C THR A 162 -9.37 3.28 8.13
N HIS A 163 -8.78 3.77 9.18
CA HIS A 163 -8.00 2.94 10.09
C HIS A 163 -8.88 2.53 11.28
N PHE A 164 -8.93 1.25 11.59
CA PHE A 164 -9.73 0.66 12.65
C PHE A 164 -8.96 -0.39 13.47
N THR A 165 -8.01 -1.09 12.85
CA THR A 165 -7.40 -2.32 13.39
C THR A 165 -6.23 -2.11 14.34
N SER A 166 -5.85 -0.86 14.66
CA SER A 166 -4.68 -0.60 15.53
C SER A 166 -4.92 0.56 16.52
N PRO A 167 -5.92 0.48 17.41
CA PRO A 167 -6.25 1.58 18.34
C PRO A 167 -5.17 1.84 19.40
N ILE A 168 -4.30 0.85 19.69
CA ILE A 168 -3.19 1.01 20.66
C ILE A 168 -2.19 2.09 20.23
N ARG A 169 -1.96 2.24 18.91
CA ARG A 169 -0.93 3.14 18.37
C ARG A 169 -1.45 4.25 17.46
N ARG A 170 -2.74 4.28 17.17
CA ARG A 170 -3.33 5.29 16.28
C ARG A 170 -4.60 5.86 16.89
N TYR A 171 -4.57 7.15 17.23
CA TYR A 171 -5.73 7.86 17.78
C TYR A 171 -6.97 7.85 16.86
N PRO A 172 -6.86 8.00 15.52
CA PRO A 172 -8.04 7.88 14.66
C PRO A 172 -8.75 6.54 14.74
N ASP A 173 -8.03 5.42 14.96
CA ASP A 173 -8.66 4.12 15.21
C ASP A 173 -9.51 4.13 16.48
N VAL A 174 -9.06 4.81 17.54
CA VAL A 174 -9.84 4.97 18.78
C VAL A 174 -11.12 5.77 18.52
N LEU A 175 -11.06 6.82 17.71
CA LEU A 175 -12.24 7.60 17.33
C LEU A 175 -13.27 6.75 16.55
N VAL A 176 -12.80 5.84 15.73
CA VAL A 176 -13.66 4.95 14.94
C VAL A 176 -14.30 3.86 15.81
N HIS A 177 -13.68 3.49 16.94
CA HIS A 177 -14.25 2.52 17.90
C HIS A 177 -15.30 3.11 18.83
N ARG A 178 -15.34 4.42 19.00
CA ARG A 178 -16.32 5.14 19.84
C ARG A 178 -17.57 5.55 19.08
#